data_0fbcb38496618e09847c3481102e5f61
#
_entry.id   0fbcb38496618e09847c3481102e5f61
#
_cell.length_a   1.000
_cell.length_b   1.000
_cell.length_c   1.000
_cell.angle_alpha   90.00
_cell.angle_beta   90.00
_cell.angle_gamma   90.00
#
_symmetry.space_group_name_H-M   'P 1'
#
loop_
_entity.id
_entity.type
_entity.pdbx_description
1 polymer ?
#
loop_
_entity_poly.entity_id
_entity_poly.type
_entity_poly.pdbx_seq_one_letter_code
_entity_poly.pdbx_strand_id
1 'polypeptide(L)'
;MLKLGLDIGSTTIKCVVLDEENKIIYSTYERHYSQITEKIAEILATVRSKVKGVENAAVALSGSAGMGVAESSNIDFVQEVYATRVATNTFIPGTDVVIELGGEDAKILFLTNGLEVRMNGTCAGGTGAFIDQMATLLNVPLEDLDELAKQYEKTYTIASRCGVFAKTDIQPLLNQGARKSDIAESIFNAVVSQTVAGLAQGREIEGQVVYHGAPLTFMSELRNCFDRTLNTKGICPENSLYFVACGAALCAEKTIDFDKVIEEVKNYRGSGNFAFNPPLFKDEEDYKKFKETALVSATAFATNAKEGCENEFALFVETDSDLYLPNLTSYLTFEKGEEKDVITISAANILD
;
A
#
# COMPACT_ATOMS: atom_id res chain seq x y z
N MET A 1 -8.22 31.89 -11.51
CA MET A 1 -7.36 31.65 -10.34
C MET A 1 -6.84 30.23 -10.42
N LEU A 2 -5.51 30.04 -10.24
CA LEU A 2 -4.92 28.70 -10.24
C LEU A 2 -5.45 27.86 -9.07
N LYS A 3 -5.50 26.54 -9.26
CA LYS A 3 -5.92 25.58 -8.23
C LYS A 3 -4.87 24.49 -8.11
N LEU A 4 -4.43 24.21 -6.89
CA LEU A 4 -3.44 23.18 -6.59
C LEU A 4 -4.09 22.07 -5.77
N GLY A 5 -3.91 20.83 -6.20
CA GLY A 5 -4.37 19.65 -5.48
C GLY A 5 -3.22 18.70 -5.21
N LEU A 6 -3.14 18.20 -3.98
CA LEU A 6 -2.24 17.12 -3.61
C LEU A 6 -3.07 15.90 -3.19
N ASP A 7 -2.71 14.74 -3.74
CA ASP A 7 -3.16 13.44 -3.28
C ASP A 7 -2.00 12.74 -2.55
N ILE A 8 -2.13 12.62 -1.23
CA ILE A 8 -1.11 12.03 -0.35
C ILE A 8 -1.59 10.62 0.03
N GLY A 9 -1.28 9.68 -0.85
CA GLY A 9 -1.60 8.26 -0.65
C GLY A 9 -0.62 7.56 0.30
N SER A 10 -0.85 6.28 0.52
CA SER A 10 -0.03 5.43 1.41
C SER A 10 1.44 5.27 0.95
N THR A 11 1.70 5.32 -0.36
CA THR A 11 3.03 5.08 -0.94
C THR A 11 3.58 6.24 -1.76
N THR A 12 2.70 7.08 -2.29
CA THR A 12 3.04 8.12 -3.28
C THR A 12 2.28 9.41 -3.04
N ILE A 13 2.88 10.52 -3.48
CA ILE A 13 2.24 11.82 -3.54
C ILE A 13 2.09 12.22 -5.01
N LYS A 14 0.89 12.68 -5.36
CA LYS A 14 0.62 13.32 -6.65
C LYS A 14 0.25 14.76 -6.39
N CYS A 15 0.77 15.65 -7.21
CA CYS A 15 0.43 17.06 -7.17
C CYS A 15 0.03 17.51 -8.57
N VAL A 16 -1.01 18.31 -8.66
CA VAL A 16 -1.41 18.99 -9.89
C VAL A 16 -1.66 20.45 -9.65
N VAL A 17 -1.42 21.26 -10.69
CA VAL A 17 -1.90 22.64 -10.75
C VAL A 17 -2.79 22.75 -11.97
N LEU A 18 -4.01 23.23 -11.73
CA LEU A 18 -4.99 23.51 -12.77
C LEU A 18 -5.04 25.02 -13.04
N ASP A 19 -5.21 25.38 -14.31
CA ASP A 19 -5.53 26.75 -14.72
C ASP A 19 -7.02 27.07 -14.55
N GLU A 20 -7.43 28.25 -15.00
CA GLU A 20 -8.82 28.73 -14.91
C GLU A 20 -9.80 27.93 -15.78
N GLU A 21 -9.29 27.22 -16.78
CA GLU A 21 -10.06 26.32 -17.65
C GLU A 21 -10.06 24.88 -17.16
N ASN A 22 -9.52 24.61 -15.95
CA ASN A 22 -9.30 23.30 -15.33
C ASN A 22 -8.35 22.41 -16.13
N LYS A 23 -7.43 22.99 -16.90
CA LYS A 23 -6.40 22.24 -17.61
C LYS A 23 -5.18 22.07 -16.70
N ILE A 24 -4.58 20.89 -16.73
CA ILE A 24 -3.35 20.60 -15.99
C ILE A 24 -2.18 21.37 -16.63
N ILE A 25 -1.59 22.30 -15.89
CA ILE A 25 -0.40 23.06 -16.32
C ILE A 25 0.88 22.58 -15.62
N TYR A 26 0.72 21.81 -14.55
CA TYR A 26 1.82 21.16 -13.83
C TYR A 26 1.32 19.88 -13.19
N SER A 27 2.13 18.84 -13.20
CA SER A 27 1.88 17.61 -12.44
C SER A 27 3.19 16.96 -12.01
N THR A 28 3.17 16.28 -10.87
CA THR A 28 4.26 15.41 -10.41
C THR A 28 3.71 14.20 -9.68
N TYR A 29 4.43 13.08 -9.77
CA TYR A 29 4.16 11.81 -9.13
C TYR A 29 5.44 11.31 -8.49
N GLU A 30 5.46 11.19 -7.17
CA GLU A 30 6.67 10.86 -6.42
C GLU A 30 6.37 9.86 -5.30
N ARG A 31 7.30 8.91 -5.07
CA ARG A 31 7.28 8.05 -3.89
C ARG A 31 7.80 8.83 -2.68
N HIS A 32 7.11 8.72 -1.55
CA HIS A 32 7.52 9.43 -0.33
C HIS A 32 8.35 8.58 0.64
N TYR A 33 8.42 7.26 0.48
CA TYR A 33 9.22 6.37 1.33
C TYR A 33 9.03 6.65 2.84
N SER A 34 7.80 6.89 3.25
CA SER A 34 7.39 7.32 4.61
C SER A 34 7.93 8.69 5.07
N GLN A 35 8.63 9.44 4.21
CA GLN A 35 9.09 10.82 4.46
C GLN A 35 8.04 11.80 3.92
N ILE A 36 6.82 11.73 4.45
CA ILE A 36 5.64 12.40 3.88
C ILE A 36 5.80 13.93 3.97
N THR A 37 6.15 14.45 5.14
CA THR A 37 6.25 15.88 5.41
C THR A 37 7.36 16.55 4.62
N GLU A 38 8.52 15.92 4.57
CA GLU A 38 9.66 16.38 3.79
C GLU A 38 9.31 16.43 2.31
N LYS A 39 8.66 15.36 1.82
CA LYS A 39 8.30 15.26 0.40
C LYS A 39 7.21 16.27 -0.01
N ILE A 40 6.20 16.50 0.84
CA ILE A 40 5.19 17.56 0.58
C ILE A 40 5.86 18.93 0.50
N ALA A 41 6.73 19.25 1.46
CA ALA A 41 7.43 20.52 1.50
C ALA A 41 8.33 20.73 0.26
N GLU A 42 9.00 19.66 -0.20
CA GLU A 42 9.82 19.67 -1.42
C GLU A 42 8.96 19.92 -2.67
N ILE A 43 7.82 19.23 -2.79
CA ILE A 43 6.89 19.38 -3.90
C ILE A 43 6.33 20.81 -3.93
N LEU A 44 5.87 21.33 -2.80
CA LEU A 44 5.34 22.71 -2.71
C LEU A 44 6.40 23.74 -3.10
N ALA A 45 7.63 23.61 -2.60
CA ALA A 45 8.73 24.49 -2.97
C ALA A 45 9.06 24.41 -4.48
N THR A 46 9.01 23.21 -5.05
CA THR A 46 9.23 22.99 -6.48
C THR A 46 8.13 23.61 -7.32
N VAL A 47 6.87 23.41 -6.95
CA VAL A 47 5.72 24.02 -7.64
C VAL A 47 5.82 25.54 -7.61
N ARG A 48 6.11 26.11 -6.44
CA ARG A 48 6.30 27.56 -6.28
C ARG A 48 7.39 28.13 -7.21
N SER A 49 8.46 27.38 -7.39
CA SER A 49 9.57 27.81 -8.25
C SER A 49 9.27 27.70 -9.75
N LYS A 50 8.44 26.73 -10.13
CA LYS A 50 8.18 26.37 -11.55
C LYS A 50 6.90 26.99 -12.12
N VAL A 51 5.88 27.21 -11.30
CA VAL A 51 4.56 27.67 -11.74
C VAL A 51 4.35 29.12 -11.34
N LYS A 52 4.34 30.02 -12.31
CA LYS A 52 4.10 31.45 -12.07
C LYS A 52 2.66 31.70 -11.60
N GLY A 53 2.49 32.52 -10.59
CA GLY A 53 1.18 32.89 -10.05
C GLY A 53 0.59 31.86 -9.07
N VAL A 54 1.30 30.77 -8.76
CA VAL A 54 0.83 29.74 -7.85
C VAL A 54 0.74 30.22 -6.40
N GLU A 55 1.43 31.29 -6.05
CA GLU A 55 1.36 31.92 -4.72
C GLU A 55 -0.05 32.42 -4.37
N ASN A 56 -0.89 32.61 -5.39
CA ASN A 56 -2.30 33.00 -5.24
C ASN A 56 -3.26 31.82 -5.56
N ALA A 57 -2.75 30.60 -5.68
CA ALA A 57 -3.59 29.45 -5.98
C ALA A 57 -4.45 29.04 -4.78
N ALA A 58 -5.66 28.57 -5.06
CA ALA A 58 -6.42 27.82 -4.08
C ALA A 58 -5.83 26.41 -3.93
N VAL A 59 -5.74 25.91 -2.70
CA VAL A 59 -5.07 24.64 -2.42
C VAL A 59 -5.96 23.71 -1.61
N ALA A 60 -5.98 22.44 -1.99
CA ALA A 60 -6.62 21.39 -1.20
C ALA A 60 -5.77 20.11 -1.19
N LEU A 61 -5.87 19.36 -0.10
CA LEU A 61 -5.23 18.06 0.08
C LEU A 61 -6.26 16.95 0.00
N SER A 62 -5.82 15.77 -0.39
CA SER A 62 -6.58 14.53 -0.37
C SER A 62 -5.65 13.35 -0.05
N GLY A 63 -6.20 12.15 -0.02
CA GLY A 63 -5.44 10.91 0.22
C GLY A 63 -5.36 10.53 1.68
N SER A 64 -5.11 9.24 1.92
CA SER A 64 -5.18 8.64 3.27
C SER A 64 -4.19 9.24 4.28
N ALA A 65 -3.04 9.73 3.83
CA ALA A 65 -2.03 10.35 4.69
C ALA A 65 -2.12 11.88 4.73
N GLY A 66 -3.07 12.49 4.01
CA GLY A 66 -3.17 13.96 3.88
C GLY A 66 -3.93 14.67 4.99
N MET A 67 -4.84 13.99 5.69
CA MET A 67 -5.78 14.62 6.63
C MET A 67 -5.08 15.38 7.76
N GLY A 68 -4.15 14.73 8.45
CA GLY A 68 -3.45 15.38 9.57
C GLY A 68 -2.58 16.56 9.13
N VAL A 69 -2.00 16.50 7.94
CA VAL A 69 -1.25 17.63 7.36
C VAL A 69 -2.20 18.78 7.04
N ALA A 70 -3.35 18.49 6.43
CA ALA A 70 -4.35 19.49 6.09
C ALA A 70 -4.86 20.23 7.33
N GLU A 71 -5.19 19.50 8.40
CA GLU A 71 -5.64 20.07 9.67
C GLU A 71 -4.57 20.97 10.30
N SER A 72 -3.31 20.48 10.36
CA SER A 72 -2.22 21.24 10.99
C SER A 72 -1.85 22.50 10.24
N SER A 73 -1.98 22.52 8.92
CA SER A 73 -1.62 23.61 8.04
C SER A 73 -2.83 24.45 7.59
N ASN A 74 -4.01 24.19 8.16
CA ASN A 74 -5.27 24.88 7.83
C ASN A 74 -5.58 24.92 6.31
N ILE A 75 -5.27 23.82 5.63
CA ILE A 75 -5.57 23.61 4.21
C ILE A 75 -6.88 22.80 4.11
N ASP A 76 -7.66 23.05 3.07
CA ASP A 76 -8.87 22.27 2.82
C ASP A 76 -8.53 20.81 2.55
N PHE A 77 -9.26 19.89 3.19
CA PHE A 77 -9.15 18.45 2.93
C PHE A 77 -10.36 17.95 2.16
N VAL A 78 -10.12 17.24 1.07
CA VAL A 78 -11.15 16.65 0.22
C VAL A 78 -11.06 15.13 0.34
N GLN A 79 -12.15 14.50 0.73
CA GLN A 79 -12.20 13.05 0.83
C GLN A 79 -11.95 12.42 -0.54
N GLU A 80 -11.10 11.40 -0.61
CA GLU A 80 -10.55 10.81 -1.83
C GLU A 80 -11.62 10.35 -2.84
N VAL A 81 -12.64 9.62 -2.37
CA VAL A 81 -13.74 9.15 -3.22
C VAL A 81 -14.53 10.31 -3.81
N TYR A 82 -14.74 11.37 -3.01
CA TYR A 82 -15.40 12.59 -3.49
C TYR A 82 -14.55 13.30 -4.54
N ALA A 83 -13.25 13.41 -4.31
CA ALA A 83 -12.30 13.97 -5.27
C ALA A 83 -12.31 13.18 -6.59
N THR A 84 -12.21 11.86 -6.53
CA THR A 84 -12.30 10.99 -7.72
C THR A 84 -13.59 11.25 -8.49
N ARG A 85 -14.73 11.32 -7.79
CA ARG A 85 -16.03 11.59 -8.41
C ARG A 85 -16.07 12.96 -9.10
N VAL A 86 -15.60 14.01 -8.43
CA VAL A 86 -15.60 15.37 -8.99
C VAL A 86 -14.73 15.44 -10.23
N ALA A 87 -13.53 14.89 -10.20
CA ALA A 87 -12.64 14.86 -11.35
C ALA A 87 -13.24 14.04 -12.51
N THR A 88 -13.79 12.85 -12.22
CA THR A 88 -14.38 11.99 -13.23
C THR A 88 -15.57 12.67 -13.91
N ASN A 89 -16.48 13.26 -13.17
CA ASN A 89 -17.61 13.98 -13.72
C ASN A 89 -17.21 15.20 -14.55
N THR A 90 -16.10 15.87 -14.16
CA THR A 90 -15.61 17.06 -14.87
C THR A 90 -14.90 16.69 -16.17
N PHE A 91 -14.03 15.68 -16.14
CA PHE A 91 -13.16 15.37 -17.28
C PHE A 91 -13.74 14.26 -18.19
N ILE A 92 -14.59 13.38 -17.66
CA ILE A 92 -15.17 12.26 -18.39
C ILE A 92 -16.66 12.14 -18.04
N PRO A 93 -17.48 13.13 -18.49
CA PRO A 93 -18.90 13.09 -18.21
C PRO A 93 -19.56 11.84 -18.82
N GLY A 94 -20.55 11.31 -18.14
CA GLY A 94 -21.25 10.08 -18.56
C GLY A 94 -20.58 8.79 -18.12
N THR A 95 -19.56 8.86 -17.24
CA THR A 95 -18.97 7.65 -16.63
C THR A 95 -19.98 6.97 -15.72
N ASP A 96 -20.17 5.67 -15.91
CA ASP A 96 -21.05 4.85 -15.08
C ASP A 96 -20.28 4.20 -13.93
N VAL A 97 -19.09 3.70 -14.21
CA VAL A 97 -18.27 2.99 -13.23
C VAL A 97 -16.82 3.43 -13.31
N VAL A 98 -16.21 3.66 -12.14
CA VAL A 98 -14.75 3.85 -12.02
C VAL A 98 -14.17 2.63 -11.32
N ILE A 99 -13.14 2.04 -11.90
CA ILE A 99 -12.27 1.06 -11.24
C ILE A 99 -10.94 1.74 -10.96
N GLU A 100 -10.60 1.83 -9.70
CA GLU A 100 -9.35 2.45 -9.23
C GLU A 100 -8.50 1.43 -8.47
N LEU A 101 -7.26 1.24 -8.93
CA LEU A 101 -6.26 0.45 -8.23
C LEU A 101 -5.17 1.37 -7.70
N GLY A 102 -5.10 1.50 -6.39
CA GLY A 102 -4.07 2.23 -5.68
C GLY A 102 -2.85 1.38 -5.32
N GLY A 103 -1.97 1.94 -4.50
CA GLY A 103 -0.81 1.22 -3.95
C GLY A 103 -1.24 0.10 -2.99
N GLU A 104 -2.14 0.40 -2.07
CA GLU A 104 -2.61 -0.54 -1.04
C GLU A 104 -4.12 -0.72 -1.03
N ASP A 105 -4.86 0.04 -1.81
CA ASP A 105 -6.30 -0.02 -1.91
C ASP A 105 -6.79 -0.29 -3.34
N ALA A 106 -7.98 -0.85 -3.43
CA ALA A 106 -8.71 -1.06 -4.67
C ALA A 106 -10.15 -0.61 -4.46
N LYS A 107 -10.71 0.13 -5.40
CA LYS A 107 -12.05 0.72 -5.31
C LYS A 107 -12.83 0.52 -6.59
N ILE A 108 -14.14 0.31 -6.43
CA ILE A 108 -15.11 0.43 -7.51
C ILE A 108 -16.12 1.51 -7.11
N LEU A 109 -16.26 2.54 -7.91
CA LEU A 109 -17.26 3.59 -7.73
C LEU A 109 -18.33 3.41 -8.80
N PHE A 110 -19.55 3.18 -8.37
CA PHE A 110 -20.73 3.21 -9.24
C PHE A 110 -21.34 4.60 -9.16
N LEU A 111 -21.38 5.30 -10.28
CA LEU A 111 -21.80 6.70 -10.36
C LEU A 111 -23.25 6.87 -10.81
N THR A 112 -23.82 5.83 -11.40
CA THR A 112 -25.19 5.81 -11.91
C THR A 112 -26.16 5.50 -10.77
N ASN A 113 -27.29 6.22 -10.71
CA ASN A 113 -28.34 6.08 -9.68
C ASN A 113 -27.87 6.40 -8.24
N GLY A 114 -26.91 7.30 -8.11
CA GLY A 114 -26.30 7.68 -6.86
C GLY A 114 -24.85 7.19 -6.76
N LEU A 115 -24.13 7.66 -5.76
CA LEU A 115 -22.75 7.20 -5.51
C LEU A 115 -22.80 5.97 -4.61
N GLU A 116 -22.33 4.83 -5.14
CA GLU A 116 -22.00 3.67 -4.31
C GLU A 116 -20.50 3.37 -4.45
N VAL A 117 -19.84 3.18 -3.33
CA VAL A 117 -18.40 2.91 -3.28
C VAL A 117 -18.16 1.56 -2.63
N ARG A 118 -17.35 0.77 -3.28
CA ARG A 118 -16.86 -0.50 -2.74
C ARG A 118 -15.36 -0.50 -2.79
N MET A 119 -14.74 -0.81 -1.67
CA MET A 119 -13.29 -0.86 -1.57
C MET A 119 -12.86 -2.06 -0.73
N ASN A 120 -11.63 -2.50 -0.95
CA ASN A 120 -11.03 -3.54 -0.12
C ASN A 120 -10.87 -3.01 1.32
N GLY A 121 -10.93 -3.95 2.27
CA GLY A 121 -10.62 -3.64 3.67
C GLY A 121 -9.10 -3.62 3.91
N THR A 122 -8.67 -4.43 4.86
CA THR A 122 -7.25 -4.51 5.27
C THR A 122 -6.37 -5.38 4.35
N CYS A 123 -6.95 -6.04 3.35
CA CYS A 123 -6.20 -6.96 2.47
C CYS A 123 -5.70 -6.24 1.22
N ALA A 124 -4.39 -6.23 1.01
CA ALA A 124 -3.78 -5.66 -0.19
C ALA A 124 -3.92 -6.52 -1.46
N GLY A 125 -4.65 -7.64 -1.42
CA GLY A 125 -4.94 -8.44 -2.61
C GLY A 125 -5.65 -7.63 -3.69
N GLY A 126 -5.17 -7.70 -4.92
CA GLY A 126 -5.73 -6.91 -6.04
C GLY A 126 -5.23 -5.47 -6.11
N THR A 127 -4.18 -5.10 -5.40
CA THR A 127 -3.61 -3.75 -5.37
C THR A 127 -2.21 -3.69 -5.97
N GLY A 128 -1.65 -2.49 -6.10
CA GLY A 128 -0.28 -2.29 -6.56
C GLY A 128 0.76 -3.03 -5.71
N ALA A 129 0.60 -3.04 -4.39
CA ALA A 129 1.50 -3.76 -3.47
C ALA A 129 1.48 -5.28 -3.72
N PHE A 130 0.33 -5.85 -4.05
CA PHE A 130 0.24 -7.26 -4.44
C PHE A 130 1.03 -7.52 -5.73
N ILE A 131 0.85 -6.67 -6.75
CA ILE A 131 1.54 -6.80 -8.04
C ILE A 131 3.06 -6.68 -7.85
N ASP A 132 3.52 -5.71 -7.06
CA ASP A 132 4.94 -5.46 -6.75
C ASP A 132 5.57 -6.68 -6.03
N GLN A 133 4.85 -7.25 -5.06
CA GLN A 133 5.27 -8.47 -4.38
C GLN A 133 5.39 -9.66 -5.34
N MET A 134 4.46 -9.80 -6.28
CA MET A 134 4.49 -10.89 -7.27
C MET A 134 5.59 -10.69 -8.31
N ALA A 135 5.85 -9.46 -8.75
CA ALA A 135 6.99 -9.13 -9.61
C ALA A 135 8.32 -9.51 -8.95
N THR A 136 8.46 -9.17 -7.66
CA THR A 136 9.63 -9.57 -6.85
C THR A 136 9.77 -11.10 -6.78
N LEU A 137 8.69 -11.83 -6.57
CA LEU A 137 8.69 -13.30 -6.54
C LEU A 137 9.13 -13.91 -7.89
N LEU A 138 8.73 -13.30 -9.00
CA LEU A 138 9.16 -13.70 -10.34
C LEU A 138 10.60 -13.29 -10.64
N ASN A 139 11.23 -12.47 -9.81
CA ASN A 139 12.50 -11.81 -10.09
C ASN A 139 12.46 -11.09 -11.45
N VAL A 140 11.47 -10.18 -11.58
CA VAL A 140 11.21 -9.32 -12.74
C VAL A 140 11.05 -7.90 -12.24
N PRO A 141 11.69 -6.90 -12.85
CA PRO A 141 11.39 -5.49 -12.56
C PRO A 141 9.92 -5.18 -12.78
N LEU A 142 9.32 -4.35 -11.90
CA LEU A 142 7.89 -4.04 -11.97
C LEU A 142 7.52 -3.39 -13.31
N GLU A 143 8.40 -2.56 -13.84
CA GLU A 143 8.26 -1.88 -15.13
C GLU A 143 8.22 -2.83 -16.34
N ASP A 144 8.82 -4.01 -16.21
CA ASP A 144 8.85 -5.01 -17.28
C ASP A 144 7.69 -6.01 -17.21
N LEU A 145 6.94 -6.02 -16.11
CA LEU A 145 5.91 -7.04 -15.85
C LEU A 145 4.76 -6.99 -16.88
N ASP A 146 4.35 -5.78 -17.29
CA ASP A 146 3.28 -5.59 -18.29
C ASP A 146 3.68 -6.14 -19.66
N GLU A 147 4.88 -5.82 -20.12
CA GLU A 147 5.40 -6.31 -21.41
C GLU A 147 5.65 -7.83 -21.38
N LEU A 148 6.03 -8.35 -20.23
CA LEU A 148 6.18 -9.79 -20.05
C LEU A 148 4.82 -10.49 -20.11
N ALA A 149 3.80 -9.97 -19.44
CA ALA A 149 2.46 -10.54 -19.45
C ALA A 149 1.86 -10.63 -20.85
N LYS A 150 2.07 -9.63 -21.71
CA LYS A 150 1.60 -9.64 -23.10
C LYS A 150 2.10 -10.84 -23.95
N GLN A 151 3.16 -11.50 -23.51
CA GLN A 151 3.77 -12.64 -24.22
C GLN A 151 3.24 -14.00 -23.72
N TYR A 152 2.15 -14.01 -22.97
CA TYR A 152 1.56 -15.25 -22.45
C TYR A 152 1.01 -16.15 -23.56
N GLU A 153 1.04 -17.45 -23.34
CA GLU A 153 0.41 -18.47 -24.19
C GLU A 153 -0.72 -19.21 -23.46
N LYS A 154 -0.63 -19.28 -22.14
CA LYS A 154 -1.63 -19.90 -21.28
C LYS A 154 -1.68 -19.23 -19.91
N THR A 155 -2.73 -19.47 -19.18
CA THR A 155 -2.91 -18.95 -17.82
C THR A 155 -3.06 -20.09 -16.81
N TYR A 156 -2.70 -19.81 -15.57
CA TYR A 156 -2.84 -20.69 -14.41
C TYR A 156 -3.83 -20.11 -13.42
N THR A 157 -4.47 -20.97 -12.64
CA THR A 157 -5.27 -20.50 -11.52
C THR A 157 -4.35 -20.13 -10.37
N ILE A 158 -4.40 -18.88 -9.94
CA ILE A 158 -3.64 -18.33 -8.81
C ILE A 158 -4.63 -17.74 -7.82
N ALA A 159 -4.39 -17.97 -6.51
CA ALA A 159 -5.21 -17.40 -5.46
C ALA A 159 -5.21 -15.86 -5.52
N SER A 160 -6.38 -15.27 -5.58
CA SER A 160 -6.56 -13.83 -5.82
C SER A 160 -6.58 -12.98 -4.54
N ARG A 161 -6.90 -13.58 -3.38
CA ARG A 161 -7.17 -12.82 -2.14
C ARG A 161 -5.93 -12.54 -1.29
N CYS A 162 -5.00 -13.49 -1.22
CA CYS A 162 -3.88 -13.41 -0.30
C CYS A 162 -2.56 -13.66 -1.01
N GLY A 163 -1.61 -12.72 -0.88
CA GLY A 163 -0.28 -12.84 -1.46
C GLY A 163 0.50 -14.09 -0.98
N VAL A 164 0.24 -14.57 0.25
CA VAL A 164 0.84 -15.81 0.76
C VAL A 164 0.34 -17.02 -0.02
N PHE A 165 -0.96 -17.13 -0.22
CA PHE A 165 -1.52 -18.22 -1.03
C PHE A 165 -1.13 -18.09 -2.50
N ALA A 166 -1.15 -16.90 -3.07
CA ALA A 166 -0.64 -16.67 -4.42
C ALA A 166 0.81 -17.17 -4.59
N LYS A 167 1.66 -16.87 -3.60
CA LYS A 167 3.05 -17.36 -3.58
C LYS A 167 3.12 -18.88 -3.54
N THR A 168 2.25 -19.55 -2.77
CA THR A 168 2.23 -21.03 -2.70
C THR A 168 1.73 -21.66 -3.99
N ASP A 169 0.92 -20.97 -4.79
CA ASP A 169 0.49 -21.42 -6.11
C ASP A 169 1.59 -21.18 -7.16
N ILE A 170 2.26 -20.03 -7.11
CA ILE A 170 3.28 -19.64 -8.09
C ILE A 170 4.57 -20.44 -7.94
N GLN A 171 5.03 -20.68 -6.70
CA GLN A 171 6.33 -21.31 -6.46
C GLN A 171 6.46 -22.71 -7.11
N PRO A 172 5.46 -23.60 -7.03
CA PRO A 172 5.51 -24.88 -7.76
C PRO A 172 5.55 -24.72 -9.27
N LEU A 173 4.85 -23.72 -9.82
CA LEU A 173 4.87 -23.45 -11.26
C LEU A 173 6.28 -23.04 -11.73
N LEU A 174 6.94 -22.15 -10.98
CA LEU A 174 8.32 -21.77 -11.26
C LEU A 174 9.28 -22.97 -11.18
N ASN A 175 9.13 -23.82 -10.17
CA ASN A 175 9.95 -25.02 -9.98
C ASN A 175 9.76 -26.05 -11.10
N GLN A 176 8.59 -26.07 -11.74
CA GLN A 176 8.28 -26.90 -12.90
C GLN A 176 8.68 -26.29 -14.22
N GLY A 177 9.29 -25.11 -14.22
CA GLY A 177 9.74 -24.40 -15.43
C GLY A 177 8.63 -23.73 -16.22
N ALA A 178 7.51 -23.35 -15.57
CA ALA A 178 6.48 -22.55 -16.21
C ALA A 178 7.05 -21.19 -16.68
N ARG A 179 6.59 -20.73 -17.81
CA ARG A 179 7.03 -19.44 -18.38
C ARG A 179 6.60 -18.29 -17.45
N LYS A 180 7.52 -17.39 -17.18
CA LYS A 180 7.22 -16.21 -16.36
C LYS A 180 6.12 -15.33 -16.98
N SER A 181 6.02 -15.28 -18.32
CA SER A 181 4.97 -14.56 -19.03
C SER A 181 3.57 -15.11 -18.72
N ASP A 182 3.43 -16.45 -18.70
CA ASP A 182 2.17 -17.10 -18.36
C ASP A 182 1.77 -16.85 -16.91
N ILE A 183 2.77 -16.83 -16.01
CA ILE A 183 2.53 -16.52 -14.59
C ILE A 183 2.19 -15.04 -14.41
N ALA A 184 2.85 -14.11 -15.12
CA ALA A 184 2.58 -12.68 -15.04
C ALA A 184 1.13 -12.37 -15.46
N GLU A 185 0.66 -12.95 -16.56
CA GLU A 185 -0.74 -12.82 -16.99
C GLU A 185 -1.70 -13.48 -15.97
N SER A 186 -1.32 -14.59 -15.39
CA SER A 186 -2.13 -15.26 -14.35
C SER A 186 -2.25 -14.42 -13.09
N ILE A 187 -1.22 -13.65 -12.73
CA ILE A 187 -1.23 -12.67 -11.64
C ILE A 187 -2.22 -11.55 -11.97
N PHE A 188 -2.21 -11.01 -13.19
CA PHE A 188 -3.18 -9.99 -13.61
C PHE A 188 -4.61 -10.50 -13.56
N ASN A 189 -4.86 -11.73 -14.02
CA ASN A 189 -6.17 -12.36 -13.89
C ASN A 189 -6.59 -12.54 -12.42
N ALA A 190 -5.66 -12.85 -11.52
CA ALA A 190 -5.95 -12.93 -10.08
C ALA A 190 -6.34 -11.55 -9.51
N VAL A 191 -5.64 -10.47 -9.91
CA VAL A 191 -5.97 -9.08 -9.53
C VAL A 191 -7.38 -8.72 -9.99
N VAL A 192 -7.70 -9.00 -11.26
CA VAL A 192 -9.02 -8.72 -11.83
C VAL A 192 -10.11 -9.51 -11.11
N SER A 193 -9.89 -10.81 -10.88
CA SER A 193 -10.84 -11.66 -10.16
C SER A 193 -11.09 -11.16 -8.74
N GLN A 194 -10.05 -10.69 -8.03
CA GLN A 194 -10.18 -10.12 -6.69
C GLN A 194 -11.00 -8.82 -6.73
N THR A 195 -10.74 -7.96 -7.70
CA THR A 195 -11.44 -6.68 -7.83
C THR A 195 -12.91 -6.91 -8.22
N VAL A 196 -13.16 -7.70 -9.26
CA VAL A 196 -14.52 -7.92 -9.77
C VAL A 196 -15.35 -8.75 -8.80
N ALA A 197 -14.90 -9.95 -8.45
CA ALA A 197 -15.67 -10.84 -7.56
C ALA A 197 -15.67 -10.37 -6.11
N GLY A 198 -14.53 -9.84 -5.63
CA GLY A 198 -14.38 -9.42 -4.24
C GLY A 198 -15.08 -8.11 -3.91
N LEU A 199 -15.04 -7.13 -4.81
CA LEU A 199 -15.61 -5.80 -4.57
C LEU A 199 -17.00 -5.63 -5.18
N ALA A 200 -17.22 -6.03 -6.44
CA ALA A 200 -18.54 -5.87 -7.06
C ALA A 200 -19.61 -6.75 -6.41
N GLN A 201 -19.24 -7.91 -5.85
CA GLN A 201 -20.14 -8.79 -5.09
C GLN A 201 -21.46 -9.08 -5.78
N GLY A 202 -21.39 -9.37 -7.09
CA GLY A 202 -22.53 -9.66 -7.92
C GLY A 202 -23.26 -8.44 -8.52
N ARG A 203 -22.85 -7.20 -8.18
CA ARG A 203 -23.31 -6.02 -8.91
C ARG A 203 -22.67 -5.98 -10.29
N GLU A 204 -23.45 -5.80 -11.31
CA GLU A 204 -22.95 -5.68 -12.69
C GLU A 204 -22.11 -4.42 -12.87
N ILE A 205 -20.98 -4.57 -13.55
CA ILE A 205 -20.10 -3.48 -13.97
C ILE A 205 -20.36 -3.28 -15.46
N GLU A 206 -21.15 -2.28 -15.78
CA GLU A 206 -21.63 -2.02 -17.14
C GLU A 206 -21.62 -0.53 -17.46
N GLY A 207 -21.84 -0.19 -18.73
CA GLY A 207 -21.81 1.18 -19.22
C GLY A 207 -20.39 1.67 -19.51
N GLN A 208 -20.16 2.97 -19.33
CA GLN A 208 -18.85 3.57 -19.51
C GLN A 208 -17.97 3.31 -18.29
N VAL A 209 -17.04 2.38 -18.41
CA VAL A 209 -16.06 2.04 -17.37
C VAL A 209 -14.80 2.87 -17.56
N VAL A 210 -14.30 3.48 -16.48
CA VAL A 210 -13.07 4.28 -16.47
C VAL A 210 -12.06 3.68 -15.50
N TYR A 211 -10.80 3.63 -15.93
CA TYR A 211 -9.69 3.07 -15.17
C TYR A 211 -8.82 4.17 -14.57
N HIS A 212 -8.58 4.12 -13.25
CA HIS A 212 -7.75 5.05 -12.50
C HIS A 212 -6.69 4.32 -11.65
N GLY A 213 -5.72 5.11 -11.18
CA GLY A 213 -4.65 4.64 -10.31
C GLY A 213 -3.43 4.10 -11.05
N ALA A 214 -2.30 4.05 -10.36
CA ALA A 214 -1.01 3.75 -10.96
C ALA A 214 -0.95 2.38 -11.67
N PRO A 215 -1.41 1.26 -11.09
CA PRO A 215 -1.42 -0.03 -11.77
C PRO A 215 -2.17 0.01 -13.09
N LEU A 216 -3.37 0.60 -13.11
CA LEU A 216 -4.18 0.67 -14.33
C LEU A 216 -3.67 1.73 -15.32
N THR A 217 -2.95 2.75 -14.84
CA THR A 217 -2.31 3.72 -15.75
C THR A 217 -1.13 3.12 -16.48
N PHE A 218 -0.26 2.39 -15.79
CA PHE A 218 0.99 1.90 -16.36
C PHE A 218 0.90 0.53 -17.02
N MET A 219 -0.06 -0.32 -16.59
CA MET A 219 -0.15 -1.71 -17.06
C MET A 219 -1.31 -1.89 -18.04
N SER A 220 -0.97 -1.88 -19.32
CA SER A 220 -1.96 -2.00 -20.39
C SER A 220 -2.56 -3.41 -20.46
N GLU A 221 -1.78 -4.46 -20.20
CA GLU A 221 -2.27 -5.83 -20.20
C GLU A 221 -3.21 -6.10 -19.01
N LEU A 222 -2.93 -5.48 -17.86
CA LEU A 222 -3.87 -5.53 -16.74
C LEU A 222 -5.24 -4.93 -17.11
N ARG A 223 -5.27 -3.81 -17.84
CA ARG A 223 -6.53 -3.26 -18.38
C ARG A 223 -7.19 -4.21 -19.36
N ASN A 224 -6.43 -4.85 -20.26
CA ASN A 224 -6.95 -5.85 -21.18
C ASN A 224 -7.58 -7.05 -20.43
N CYS A 225 -7.01 -7.45 -19.28
CA CYS A 225 -7.61 -8.48 -18.42
C CYS A 225 -8.97 -8.04 -17.89
N PHE A 226 -9.10 -6.78 -17.44
CA PHE A 226 -10.41 -6.22 -17.04
C PHE A 226 -11.38 -6.20 -18.21
N ASP A 227 -10.97 -5.71 -19.37
CA ASP A 227 -11.79 -5.63 -20.57
C ASP A 227 -12.33 -7.01 -20.98
N ARG A 228 -11.47 -8.02 -20.96
CA ARG A 228 -11.87 -9.42 -21.24
C ARG A 228 -12.86 -9.96 -20.21
N THR A 229 -12.58 -9.72 -18.93
CA THR A 229 -13.42 -10.25 -17.84
C THR A 229 -14.79 -9.59 -17.79
N LEU A 230 -14.85 -8.28 -18.04
CA LEU A 230 -16.07 -7.50 -18.01
C LEU A 230 -16.81 -7.48 -19.36
N ASN A 231 -16.21 -8.08 -20.39
CA ASN A 231 -16.70 -8.01 -21.77
C ASN A 231 -17.03 -6.56 -22.20
N THR A 232 -16.17 -5.63 -21.86
CA THR A 232 -16.29 -4.20 -22.17
C THR A 232 -14.94 -3.65 -22.61
N LYS A 233 -14.92 -2.40 -23.06
CA LYS A 233 -13.69 -1.68 -23.32
C LYS A 233 -13.65 -0.44 -22.43
N GLY A 234 -12.89 -0.52 -21.35
CA GLY A 234 -12.74 0.58 -20.42
C GLY A 234 -11.87 1.70 -20.99
N ILE A 235 -12.05 2.90 -20.45
CA ILE A 235 -11.31 4.10 -20.80
C ILE A 235 -10.24 4.36 -19.73
N CYS A 236 -8.98 4.44 -20.13
CA CYS A 236 -7.91 4.94 -19.28
C CYS A 236 -7.52 6.34 -19.79
N PRO A 237 -7.95 7.42 -19.12
CA PRO A 237 -7.64 8.77 -19.57
C PRO A 237 -6.15 9.07 -19.43
N GLU A 238 -5.64 9.99 -20.24
CA GLU A 238 -4.23 10.38 -20.24
C GLU A 238 -3.72 10.77 -18.83
N ASN A 239 -4.57 11.42 -18.04
CA ASN A 239 -4.25 11.89 -16.69
C ASN A 239 -4.84 10.99 -15.58
N SER A 240 -5.14 9.72 -15.88
CA SER A 240 -5.76 8.75 -14.95
C SER A 240 -5.03 8.62 -13.62
N LEU A 241 -3.72 8.84 -13.62
CA LEU A 241 -2.87 8.83 -12.44
C LEU A 241 -3.19 9.94 -11.43
N TYR A 242 -3.72 11.07 -11.93
CA TYR A 242 -3.85 12.32 -11.16
C TYR A 242 -5.29 12.66 -10.78
N PHE A 243 -6.28 11.81 -11.03
CA PHE A 243 -7.69 12.17 -10.87
C PHE A 243 -8.05 12.58 -9.44
N VAL A 244 -7.50 11.92 -8.42
CA VAL A 244 -7.71 12.33 -7.03
C VAL A 244 -7.13 13.73 -6.76
N ALA A 245 -5.90 13.99 -7.19
CA ALA A 245 -5.29 15.31 -7.05
C ALA A 245 -6.03 16.38 -7.84
N CYS A 246 -6.51 16.05 -9.06
CA CYS A 246 -7.36 16.96 -9.85
C CYS A 246 -8.68 17.27 -9.13
N GLY A 247 -9.33 16.25 -8.55
CA GLY A 247 -10.56 16.44 -7.79
C GLY A 247 -10.36 17.30 -6.56
N ALA A 248 -9.25 17.12 -5.85
CA ALA A 248 -8.85 18.01 -4.75
C ALA A 248 -8.67 19.44 -5.25
N ALA A 249 -7.93 19.65 -6.34
CA ALA A 249 -7.74 20.98 -6.94
C ALA A 249 -9.07 21.62 -7.36
N LEU A 250 -9.98 20.86 -7.99
CA LEU A 250 -11.28 21.38 -8.40
C LEU A 250 -12.14 21.85 -7.22
N CYS A 251 -11.98 21.21 -6.06
CA CYS A 251 -12.68 21.54 -4.81
C CYS A 251 -11.96 22.60 -3.97
N ALA A 252 -10.74 23.02 -4.36
CA ALA A 252 -9.97 23.99 -3.60
C ALA A 252 -10.62 25.38 -3.66
N GLU A 253 -10.84 25.99 -2.49
CA GLU A 253 -11.45 27.33 -2.37
C GLU A 253 -10.51 28.33 -1.68
N LYS A 254 -9.68 27.87 -0.74
CA LYS A 254 -8.80 28.72 0.06
C LYS A 254 -7.42 28.87 -0.56
N THR A 255 -6.94 30.07 -0.63
CA THR A 255 -5.53 30.38 -0.91
C THR A 255 -4.68 30.15 0.34
N ILE A 256 -3.43 29.76 0.14
CA ILE A 256 -2.47 29.56 1.22
C ILE A 256 -1.27 30.50 1.09
N ASP A 257 -0.62 30.77 2.20
CA ASP A 257 0.73 31.33 2.21
C ASP A 257 1.72 30.15 2.07
N PHE A 258 2.32 30.01 0.89
CA PHE A 258 3.21 28.91 0.57
C PHE A 258 4.42 28.80 1.50
N ASP A 259 5.03 29.94 1.89
CA ASP A 259 6.19 29.94 2.78
C ASP A 259 5.83 29.42 4.15
N LYS A 260 4.72 29.92 4.68
CA LYS A 260 4.20 29.51 5.98
C LYS A 260 3.81 28.04 5.99
N VAL A 261 3.08 27.59 4.96
CA VAL A 261 2.62 26.19 4.86
C VAL A 261 3.81 25.23 4.70
N ILE A 262 4.82 25.56 3.89
CA ILE A 262 6.02 24.74 3.76
C ILE A 262 6.72 24.56 5.13
N GLU A 263 6.78 25.64 5.93
CA GLU A 263 7.37 25.56 7.27
C GLU A 263 6.51 24.75 8.24
N GLU A 264 5.19 24.95 8.24
CA GLU A 264 4.23 24.19 9.06
C GLU A 264 4.28 22.69 8.73
N VAL A 265 4.29 22.33 7.45
CA VAL A 265 4.40 20.94 7.01
C VAL A 265 5.72 20.31 7.45
N LYS A 266 6.85 21.00 7.33
CA LYS A 266 8.16 20.50 7.81
C LYS A 266 8.17 20.24 9.32
N ASN A 267 7.43 21.03 10.07
CA ASN A 267 7.35 20.92 11.54
C ASN A 267 6.26 19.93 12.01
N TYR A 268 5.42 19.46 11.12
CA TYR A 268 4.38 18.50 11.45
C TYR A 268 4.97 17.15 11.90
N ARG A 269 4.59 16.68 13.07
CA ARG A 269 5.08 15.43 13.68
C ARG A 269 4.00 14.34 13.81
N GLY A 270 2.91 14.48 13.07
CA GLY A 270 1.74 13.61 13.16
C GLY A 270 0.73 14.13 14.18
N SER A 271 -0.54 13.81 13.98
CA SER A 271 -1.65 14.18 14.89
C SER A 271 -1.64 13.40 16.20
N GLY A 272 -0.61 12.66 16.49
CA GLY A 272 -0.14 12.23 17.80
C GLY A 272 -1.09 11.41 18.70
N ASN A 273 -2.23 10.94 18.22
CA ASN A 273 -3.09 10.02 18.97
C ASN A 273 -2.67 8.54 18.84
N PHE A 274 -1.49 8.28 18.31
CA PHE A 274 -0.89 6.97 18.48
C PHE A 274 -0.40 6.87 19.92
N ALA A 275 -0.94 5.92 20.69
CA ALA A 275 -0.31 5.51 21.93
C ALA A 275 1.10 5.00 21.59
N PHE A 276 2.09 5.87 21.74
CA PHE A 276 3.47 5.45 21.64
C PHE A 276 3.72 4.55 22.86
N ASN A 277 3.98 3.30 22.59
CA ASN A 277 4.59 2.48 23.63
C ASN A 277 5.91 3.15 24.02
N PRO A 278 6.22 3.29 25.30
CA PRO A 278 7.52 3.80 25.71
C PRO A 278 8.61 2.95 25.05
N PRO A 279 9.75 3.53 24.65
CA PRO A 279 10.85 2.74 24.13
C PRO A 279 11.20 1.63 25.11
N LEU A 280 11.55 0.46 24.59
CA LEU A 280 11.92 -0.71 25.41
C LEU A 280 13.05 -0.41 26.39
N PHE A 281 13.87 0.58 26.08
CA PHE A 281 14.96 1.08 26.91
C PHE A 281 15.17 2.58 26.67
N LYS A 282 15.60 3.30 27.70
CA LYS A 282 15.74 4.76 27.65
C LYS A 282 17.12 5.20 27.17
N ASP A 283 18.14 4.41 27.45
CA ASP A 283 19.54 4.67 27.16
C ASP A 283 20.31 3.35 27.05
N GLU A 284 21.62 3.45 26.79
CA GLU A 284 22.49 2.29 26.61
C GLU A 284 22.69 1.48 27.91
N GLU A 285 22.56 2.10 29.06
CA GLU A 285 22.66 1.45 30.36
C GLU A 285 21.37 0.63 30.64
N ASP A 286 20.24 1.18 30.33
CA ASP A 286 18.92 0.52 30.39
C ASP A 286 18.86 -0.65 29.41
N TYR A 287 19.43 -0.50 28.21
CA TYR A 287 19.58 -1.57 27.22
C TYR A 287 20.47 -2.71 27.71
N LYS A 288 21.60 -2.40 28.39
CA LYS A 288 22.45 -3.43 29.02
C LYS A 288 21.71 -4.19 30.11
N LYS A 289 20.99 -3.47 30.97
CA LYS A 289 20.10 -4.07 31.96
C LYS A 289 19.01 -4.96 31.32
N PHE A 290 18.40 -4.48 30.25
CA PHE A 290 17.45 -5.26 29.50
C PHE A 290 18.08 -6.55 28.94
N LYS A 291 19.28 -6.46 28.35
CA LYS A 291 20.03 -7.65 27.90
C LYS A 291 20.33 -8.62 29.03
N GLU A 292 20.73 -8.11 30.19
CA GLU A 292 21.03 -8.93 31.35
C GLU A 292 19.78 -9.60 31.94
N THR A 293 18.64 -8.92 31.90
CA THR A 293 17.35 -9.46 32.38
C THR A 293 16.61 -10.29 31.33
N ALA A 294 16.78 -10.00 30.05
CA ALA A 294 16.23 -10.79 28.95
C ALA A 294 17.02 -12.08 28.67
N LEU A 295 18.22 -12.19 29.16
CA LEU A 295 18.91 -13.47 29.40
C LEU A 295 18.22 -14.19 30.58
N VAL A 296 16.89 -14.34 30.48
CA VAL A 296 16.18 -15.27 31.33
C VAL A 296 16.75 -16.65 30.99
N SER A 297 17.47 -17.24 31.94
CA SER A 297 17.68 -18.68 31.93
C SER A 297 16.29 -19.33 31.89
N ALA A 298 15.79 -19.61 30.70
CA ALA A 298 14.61 -20.41 30.55
C ALA A 298 14.97 -21.81 31.03
N THR A 299 14.68 -22.09 32.30
CA THR A 299 14.77 -23.41 32.83
C THR A 299 13.63 -24.21 32.26
N ALA A 300 13.90 -24.92 31.18
CA ALA A 300 12.92 -25.82 30.61
C ALA A 300 12.83 -27.07 31.48
N PHE A 301 11.74 -27.23 32.18
CA PHE A 301 11.44 -28.49 32.88
C PHE A 301 10.89 -29.47 31.85
N ALA A 302 11.72 -30.46 31.48
CA ALA A 302 11.22 -31.61 30.74
C ALA A 302 10.42 -32.48 31.71
N THR A 303 9.11 -32.25 31.83
CA THR A 303 8.20 -33.14 32.53
C THR A 303 7.84 -34.30 31.62
N ASN A 304 8.30 -35.52 31.98
CA ASN A 304 7.92 -36.81 31.42
C ASN A 304 8.40 -37.09 29.99
N ALA A 305 9.70 -37.17 29.78
CA ALA A 305 10.23 -37.97 28.71
C ALA A 305 9.96 -39.47 29.05
N LYS A 306 9.06 -40.11 28.34
CA LYS A 306 8.95 -41.58 28.37
C LYS A 306 10.24 -42.14 27.78
N GLU A 307 10.87 -43.08 28.51
CA GLU A 307 11.98 -43.87 27.98
C GLU A 307 11.58 -44.44 26.61
N GLY A 308 12.31 -44.04 25.56
CA GLY A 308 12.12 -44.54 24.20
C GLY A 308 11.76 -43.50 23.13
N CYS A 309 11.58 -42.23 23.45
CA CYS A 309 11.38 -41.17 22.45
C CYS A 309 12.66 -40.37 22.28
N GLU A 310 13.50 -40.73 21.34
CA GLU A 310 14.81 -40.09 21.15
C GLU A 310 14.75 -38.69 20.49
N ASN A 311 13.61 -38.22 19.99
CA ASN A 311 13.56 -36.98 19.17
C ASN A 311 12.31 -36.09 19.31
N GLU A 312 11.47 -36.22 20.32
CA GLU A 312 10.34 -35.31 20.55
C GLU A 312 10.43 -34.65 21.90
N PHE A 313 10.73 -33.35 21.92
CA PHE A 313 10.70 -32.51 23.10
C PHE A 313 9.49 -31.55 23.01
N ALA A 314 8.64 -31.57 24.03
CA ALA A 314 7.67 -30.48 24.23
C ALA A 314 8.34 -29.42 25.10
N LEU A 315 8.58 -28.25 24.55
CA LEU A 315 9.12 -27.10 25.25
C LEU A 315 7.97 -26.22 25.75
N PHE A 316 7.84 -26.13 27.08
CA PHE A 316 6.97 -25.12 27.71
C PHE A 316 7.87 -23.99 28.20
N VAL A 317 7.67 -22.80 27.62
CA VAL A 317 8.30 -21.57 28.12
C VAL A 317 7.26 -20.84 28.96
N GLU A 318 7.45 -20.81 30.27
CA GLU A 318 6.69 -19.96 31.16
C GLU A 318 7.43 -18.62 31.25
N THR A 319 6.80 -17.55 30.75
CA THR A 319 7.34 -16.20 30.85
C THR A 319 6.47 -15.40 31.80
N ASP A 320 7.07 -14.73 32.77
CA ASP A 320 6.39 -13.80 33.68
C ASP A 320 5.97 -12.47 33.00
N SER A 321 6.09 -12.40 31.68
CA SER A 321 5.72 -11.21 30.93
C SER A 321 4.73 -11.56 29.82
N ASP A 322 3.73 -10.71 29.62
CA ASP A 322 2.74 -10.76 28.54
C ASP A 322 3.36 -10.56 27.13
N LEU A 323 4.63 -10.87 26.95
CA LEU A 323 5.33 -10.76 25.66
C LEU A 323 4.99 -11.97 24.79
N TYR A 324 4.12 -11.75 23.83
CA TYR A 324 3.83 -12.70 22.76
C TYR A 324 4.98 -12.69 21.75
N LEU A 325 5.80 -13.74 21.74
CA LEU A 325 6.87 -13.94 20.75
C LEU A 325 6.42 -14.95 19.68
N PRO A 326 5.83 -14.51 18.56
CA PRO A 326 5.56 -15.41 17.45
C PRO A 326 6.87 -15.75 16.74
N ASN A 327 7.16 -17.04 16.55
CA ASN A 327 8.30 -17.61 15.81
C ASN A 327 9.62 -17.86 16.58
N LEU A 328 9.55 -18.25 17.83
CA LEU A 328 10.74 -18.67 18.59
C LEU A 328 11.49 -19.89 18.00
N THR A 329 10.86 -20.74 17.22
CA THR A 329 11.42 -22.01 16.75
C THR A 329 12.58 -21.89 15.75
N SER A 330 12.73 -20.75 15.07
CA SER A 330 13.81 -20.55 14.08
C SER A 330 15.12 -19.99 14.67
N TYR A 331 15.12 -19.57 15.94
CA TYR A 331 16.23 -18.85 16.56
C TYR A 331 16.77 -19.51 17.83
N LEU A 332 16.34 -20.71 18.15
CA LEU A 332 16.78 -21.42 19.36
C LEU A 332 17.92 -22.38 19.04
N THR A 333 19.09 -22.16 19.63
CA THR A 333 20.16 -23.15 19.71
C THR A 333 20.06 -23.88 21.04
N PHE A 334 20.07 -25.22 20.99
CA PHE A 334 20.02 -26.06 22.18
C PHE A 334 21.43 -26.58 22.50
N GLU A 335 21.93 -26.29 23.68
CA GLU A 335 23.12 -26.93 24.20
C GLU A 335 22.73 -27.84 25.38
N LYS A 336 23.19 -29.09 25.32
CA LYS A 336 23.00 -30.04 26.41
C LYS A 336 24.03 -29.77 27.49
N GLY A 337 23.60 -29.36 28.68
CA GLY A 337 24.46 -29.18 29.82
C GLY A 337 25.01 -30.51 30.36
N GLU A 338 26.12 -30.45 31.16
CA GLU A 338 26.74 -31.64 31.78
C GLU A 338 25.86 -32.24 32.89
N GLU A 339 24.94 -31.50 33.47
CA GLU A 339 23.94 -32.04 34.39
C GLU A 339 22.74 -32.59 33.63
N LYS A 340 22.39 -33.85 33.94
CA LYS A 340 21.22 -34.50 33.39
C LYS A 340 19.99 -33.64 33.71
N ASP A 341 19.25 -33.27 32.66
CA ASP A 341 17.96 -32.57 32.72
C ASP A 341 17.99 -31.03 32.65
N VAL A 342 19.12 -30.38 32.39
CA VAL A 342 19.18 -28.93 32.15
C VAL A 342 19.45 -28.64 30.67
N ILE A 343 18.49 -27.97 29.99
CA ILE A 343 18.67 -27.46 28.64
C ILE A 343 18.77 -25.94 28.74
N THR A 344 19.91 -25.39 28.37
CA THR A 344 20.09 -23.93 28.28
C THR A 344 19.70 -23.46 26.88
N ILE A 345 18.75 -22.56 26.82
CA ILE A 345 18.31 -21.93 25.56
C ILE A 345 18.96 -20.57 25.50
N SER A 346 19.80 -20.35 24.52
CA SER A 346 20.39 -19.04 24.25
C SER A 346 19.59 -18.32 23.17
N ALA A 347 19.12 -17.14 23.51
CA ALA A 347 18.41 -16.24 22.60
C ALA A 347 19.36 -15.20 21.96
N ALA A 348 20.64 -15.51 21.85
CA ALA A 348 21.68 -14.55 21.48
C ALA A 348 21.51 -13.91 20.10
N ASN A 349 20.69 -14.47 19.23
CA ASN A 349 20.48 -13.97 17.86
C ASN A 349 19.14 -13.26 17.63
N ILE A 350 18.42 -12.90 18.69
CA ILE A 350 17.13 -12.18 18.55
C ILE A 350 17.34 -10.66 18.42
N LEU A 351 18.54 -10.16 18.64
CA LEU A 351 18.84 -8.74 18.80
C LEU A 351 19.91 -8.20 17.83
N ASP A 352 20.33 -8.98 16.82
CA ASP A 352 21.19 -8.47 15.74
C ASP A 352 20.28 -8.12 14.50
#